data_1ffea12cb678d281040980e5196509b3
#
_entry.id   1ffea12cb678d281040980e5196509b3
#
_cell.length_a   1.000
_cell.length_b   1.000
_cell.length_c   1.000
_cell.angle_alpha   90.00
_cell.angle_beta   90.00
_cell.angle_gamma   90.00
#
_symmetry.space_group_name_H-M   'P 1'
#
loop_
_entity.id
_entity.type
_entity.pdbx_description
1 polymer ?
#
loop_
_entity_poly.entity_id
_entity_poly.type
_entity_poly.pdbx_seq_one_letter_code
_entity_poly.pdbx_strand_id
1 'polypeptide(L)'
;NLLLTAVADITGNMVDGIEALSKILNVKGRILPLTNESVTLCAEFEDGSVVEGESHLSKTEKKIKKVFYKENVSAYGETIKALEEADYIIFSIGSLYTSIIPNLLIDEVRDILSKSKAKKIYVCNAMEQPGETVDYKVSDHINSINNHCKHNIIDYVIVNDDEIPKDVLDKYRLDGVKPVEIDEININNLNIELAKHRIIEINKTREVRHNSIRLASVIYSKILDWEYKSYELP
;
A
#
# COMPACT_ATOMS: atom_id res chain seq x y z
N ASN A 1 -14.54 -5.28 10.14
CA ASN A 1 -14.21 -6.72 10.13
C ASN A 1 -15.38 -7.59 10.58
N LEU A 2 -16.05 -7.33 11.76
CA LEU A 2 -17.15 -8.17 12.26
C LEU A 2 -18.30 -8.33 11.26
N LEU A 3 -18.71 -7.26 10.58
CA LEU A 3 -19.78 -7.32 9.59
C LEU A 3 -19.41 -8.22 8.40
N LEU A 4 -18.18 -8.07 7.89
CA LEU A 4 -17.68 -8.89 6.78
C LEU A 4 -17.60 -10.37 7.19
N THR A 5 -17.08 -10.65 8.39
CA THR A 5 -17.04 -12.03 8.91
C THR A 5 -18.44 -12.64 9.00
N ALA A 6 -19.41 -11.90 9.57
CA ALA A 6 -20.77 -12.38 9.69
C ALA A 6 -21.44 -12.65 8.33
N VAL A 7 -21.23 -11.76 7.34
CA VAL A 7 -21.77 -11.96 6.00
C VAL A 7 -21.08 -13.14 5.31
N ALA A 8 -19.77 -13.29 5.46
CA ALA A 8 -19.03 -14.43 4.90
C ALA A 8 -19.49 -15.77 5.50
N ASP A 9 -19.78 -15.80 6.80
CA ASP A 9 -20.37 -16.99 7.46
C ASP A 9 -21.76 -17.34 6.89
N ILE A 10 -22.61 -16.33 6.64
CA ILE A 10 -23.94 -16.53 6.07
C ILE A 10 -23.86 -17.02 4.62
N THR A 11 -22.94 -16.49 3.82
CA THR A 11 -22.79 -16.82 2.40
C THR A 11 -21.94 -18.06 2.17
N GLY A 12 -21.23 -18.54 3.19
CA GLY A 12 -20.42 -19.76 3.17
C GLY A 12 -18.98 -19.58 2.70
N ASN A 13 -18.60 -18.40 2.20
CA ASN A 13 -17.20 -18.10 1.85
C ASN A 13 -16.93 -16.58 1.80
N MET A 14 -15.66 -16.21 1.77
CA MET A 14 -15.23 -14.80 1.81
C MET A 14 -15.60 -14.02 0.53
N VAL A 15 -15.54 -14.64 -0.65
CA VAL A 15 -15.81 -13.97 -1.94
C VAL A 15 -17.27 -13.55 -2.00
N ASP A 16 -18.18 -14.48 -1.75
CA ASP A 16 -19.63 -14.20 -1.76
C ASP A 16 -19.99 -13.22 -0.64
N GLY A 17 -19.30 -13.29 0.50
CA GLY A 17 -19.44 -12.33 1.59
C GLY A 17 -19.04 -10.91 1.19
N ILE A 18 -17.92 -10.74 0.50
CA ILE A 18 -17.45 -9.44 -0.04
C ILE A 18 -18.47 -8.92 -1.08
N GLU A 19 -18.94 -9.78 -1.97
CA GLU A 19 -19.89 -9.37 -3.01
C GLU A 19 -21.23 -8.93 -2.39
N ALA A 20 -21.77 -9.71 -1.45
CA ALA A 20 -22.99 -9.37 -0.74
C ALA A 20 -22.88 -8.06 0.03
N LEU A 21 -21.77 -7.87 0.77
CA LEU A 21 -21.50 -6.65 1.51
C LEU A 21 -21.33 -5.44 0.58
N SER A 22 -20.67 -5.62 -0.55
CA SER A 22 -20.48 -4.57 -1.57
C SER A 22 -21.83 -4.10 -2.14
N LYS A 23 -22.77 -5.01 -2.35
CA LYS A 23 -24.15 -4.68 -2.76
C LYS A 23 -24.90 -3.92 -1.68
N ILE A 24 -24.82 -4.38 -0.43
CA ILE A 24 -25.48 -3.72 0.73
C ILE A 24 -24.98 -2.28 0.91
N LEU A 25 -23.67 -2.07 0.78
CA LEU A 25 -23.03 -0.76 0.96
C LEU A 25 -23.05 0.10 -0.32
N ASN A 26 -23.64 -0.38 -1.40
CA ASN A 26 -23.64 0.30 -2.71
C ASN A 26 -22.25 0.75 -3.15
N VAL A 27 -21.26 -0.11 -2.99
CA VAL A 27 -19.89 0.15 -3.38
C VAL A 27 -19.80 0.38 -4.88
N LYS A 28 -19.06 1.42 -5.31
CA LYS A 28 -18.73 1.64 -6.72
C LYS A 28 -17.44 0.89 -7.05
N GLY A 29 -17.42 0.21 -8.17
CA GLY A 29 -16.31 -0.66 -8.55
C GLY A 29 -16.42 -2.06 -7.95
N ARG A 30 -15.34 -2.83 -8.03
CA ARG A 30 -15.26 -4.23 -7.58
C ARG A 30 -14.26 -4.35 -6.44
N ILE A 31 -14.62 -5.09 -5.41
CA ILE A 31 -13.70 -5.49 -4.34
C ILE A 31 -13.40 -6.97 -4.57
N LEU A 32 -12.12 -7.28 -4.78
CA LEU A 32 -11.66 -8.63 -5.04
C LEU A 32 -10.67 -9.04 -3.95
N PRO A 33 -10.82 -10.24 -3.35
CA PRO A 33 -9.80 -10.76 -2.46
C PRO A 33 -8.55 -11.15 -3.24
N LEU A 34 -7.38 -11.05 -2.61
CA LEU A 34 -6.14 -11.50 -3.24
C LEU A 34 -6.14 -13.01 -3.47
N THR A 35 -6.65 -13.77 -2.50
CA THR A 35 -6.79 -15.23 -2.51
C THR A 35 -8.04 -15.63 -1.76
N ASN A 36 -8.56 -16.83 -2.05
CA ASN A 36 -9.66 -17.46 -1.32
C ASN A 36 -9.16 -18.40 -0.21
N GLU A 37 -7.86 -18.56 -0.10
CA GLU A 37 -7.23 -19.46 0.85
C GLU A 37 -6.95 -18.74 2.18
N SER A 38 -6.96 -19.47 3.27
CA SER A 38 -6.50 -18.97 4.56
C SER A 38 -4.98 -18.83 4.54
N VAL A 39 -4.48 -17.66 4.93
CA VAL A 39 -3.06 -17.35 4.95
C VAL A 39 -2.61 -16.82 6.31
N THR A 40 -1.40 -17.17 6.69
CA THR A 40 -0.73 -16.63 7.87
C THR A 40 0.41 -15.73 7.42
N LEU A 41 0.30 -14.44 7.68
CA LEU A 41 1.38 -13.48 7.41
C LEU A 41 2.47 -13.67 8.48
N CYS A 42 3.70 -13.86 8.04
CA CYS A 42 4.89 -13.97 8.88
C CYS A 42 5.86 -12.85 8.57
N ALA A 43 6.63 -12.42 9.57
CA ALA A 43 7.77 -11.52 9.38
C ALA A 43 9.06 -12.15 9.89
N GLU A 44 10.13 -12.06 9.09
CA GLU A 44 11.51 -12.25 9.51
C GLU A 44 12.10 -10.87 9.85
N PHE A 45 12.71 -10.76 11.02
CA PHE A 45 13.38 -9.54 11.48
C PHE A 45 14.89 -9.59 11.15
N GLU A 46 15.57 -8.44 11.26
CA GLU A 46 17.01 -8.34 11.00
C GLU A 46 17.86 -9.25 11.92
N ASP A 47 17.36 -9.54 13.13
CA ASP A 47 18.01 -10.44 14.08
C ASP A 47 17.79 -11.95 13.76
N GLY A 48 17.09 -12.25 12.66
CA GLY A 48 16.77 -13.60 12.21
C GLY A 48 15.56 -14.24 12.93
N SER A 49 14.96 -13.57 13.90
CA SER A 49 13.73 -14.08 14.53
C SER A 49 12.55 -14.00 13.60
N VAL A 50 11.58 -14.91 13.75
CA VAL A 50 10.34 -14.95 12.95
C VAL A 50 9.15 -14.84 13.87
N VAL A 51 8.15 -14.05 13.47
CA VAL A 51 6.87 -13.90 14.15
C VAL A 51 5.74 -14.20 13.18
N GLU A 52 4.74 -14.96 13.64
CA GLU A 52 3.55 -15.32 12.87
C GLU A 52 2.34 -14.51 13.31
N GLY A 53 1.53 -14.07 12.34
CA GLY A 53 0.27 -13.37 12.53
C GLY A 53 0.43 -11.85 12.62
N GLU A 54 -0.38 -11.14 11.82
CA GLU A 54 -0.39 -9.68 11.69
C GLU A 54 -0.47 -8.95 13.04
N SER A 55 -1.34 -9.43 13.95
CA SER A 55 -1.57 -8.81 15.27
C SER A 55 -0.35 -8.84 16.19
N HIS A 56 0.65 -9.65 15.90
CA HIS A 56 1.90 -9.74 16.64
C HIS A 56 2.99 -8.87 16.03
N LEU A 57 2.94 -8.60 14.73
CA LEU A 57 3.96 -7.82 14.01
C LEU A 57 4.04 -6.39 14.54
N SER A 58 2.90 -5.70 14.67
CA SER A 58 2.83 -4.31 15.15
C SER A 58 3.23 -4.12 16.62
N LYS A 59 3.43 -5.21 17.38
CA LYS A 59 3.82 -5.15 18.80
C LYS A 59 5.32 -5.28 19.03
N THR A 60 6.10 -5.48 17.98
CA THR A 60 7.55 -5.62 18.08
C THR A 60 8.24 -4.30 17.78
N GLU A 61 9.32 -4.01 18.49
CA GLU A 61 10.20 -2.86 18.19
C GLU A 61 11.33 -3.24 17.23
N LYS A 62 11.27 -4.47 16.66
CA LYS A 62 12.32 -5.00 15.80
C LYS A 62 12.13 -4.52 14.37
N LYS A 63 13.24 -4.30 13.65
CA LYS A 63 13.19 -3.98 12.22
C LYS A 63 12.80 -5.21 11.41
N ILE A 64 11.76 -5.06 10.59
CA ILE A 64 11.31 -6.09 9.66
C ILE A 64 12.30 -6.14 8.50
N LYS A 65 12.84 -7.34 8.25
CA LYS A 65 13.68 -7.63 7.08
C LYS A 65 12.83 -8.00 5.87
N LYS A 66 11.83 -8.86 6.07
CA LYS A 66 10.85 -9.25 5.04
C LYS A 66 9.60 -9.83 5.66
N VAL A 67 8.52 -9.82 4.90
CA VAL A 67 7.29 -10.56 5.22
C VAL A 67 7.03 -11.63 4.16
N PHE A 68 6.32 -12.69 4.55
CA PHE A 68 5.98 -13.79 3.68
C PHE A 68 4.75 -14.53 4.20
N TYR A 69 4.07 -15.26 3.33
CA TYR A 69 3.02 -16.18 3.75
C TYR A 69 3.65 -17.52 4.20
N LYS A 70 3.13 -18.10 5.28
CA LYS A 70 3.55 -19.39 5.78
C LYS A 70 3.16 -20.51 4.81
N GLU A 71 1.96 -20.34 4.22
CA GLU A 71 1.38 -21.25 3.26
C GLU A 71 1.76 -20.85 1.82
N ASN A 72 1.82 -21.83 0.94
CA ASN A 72 1.91 -21.57 -0.49
C ASN A 72 0.48 -21.46 -1.03
N VAL A 73 0.10 -20.30 -1.50
CA VAL A 73 -1.26 -19.97 -1.92
C VAL A 73 -1.29 -19.43 -3.33
N SER A 74 -2.43 -19.64 -4.01
CA SER A 74 -2.68 -19.10 -5.35
C SER A 74 -3.51 -17.82 -5.28
N ALA A 75 -3.32 -16.97 -6.28
CA ALA A 75 -4.15 -15.77 -6.39
C ALA A 75 -5.55 -16.11 -6.88
N TYR A 76 -6.53 -15.30 -6.45
CA TYR A 76 -7.89 -15.43 -6.95
C TYR A 76 -7.96 -15.00 -8.44
N GLY A 77 -8.55 -15.86 -9.29
CA GLY A 77 -8.53 -15.69 -10.74
C GLY A 77 -9.08 -14.35 -11.24
N GLU A 78 -10.16 -13.84 -10.62
CA GLU A 78 -10.71 -12.53 -10.99
C GLU A 78 -9.75 -11.36 -10.61
N THR A 79 -8.95 -11.51 -9.57
CA THR A 79 -7.91 -10.54 -9.19
C THR A 79 -6.79 -10.53 -10.19
N ILE A 80 -6.36 -11.71 -10.65
CA ILE A 80 -5.37 -11.86 -11.73
C ILE A 80 -5.86 -11.13 -12.99
N LYS A 81 -7.08 -11.43 -13.42
CA LYS A 81 -7.67 -10.80 -14.60
C LYS A 81 -7.77 -9.28 -14.46
N ALA A 82 -8.18 -8.78 -13.30
CA ALA A 82 -8.25 -7.34 -13.05
C ALA A 82 -6.87 -6.66 -13.12
N LEU A 83 -5.80 -7.33 -12.67
CA LEU A 83 -4.44 -6.83 -12.76
C LEU A 83 -3.91 -6.84 -14.20
N GLU A 84 -4.26 -7.87 -14.99
CA GLU A 84 -3.88 -7.97 -16.40
C GLU A 84 -4.55 -6.91 -17.28
N GLU A 85 -5.81 -6.56 -16.97
CA GLU A 85 -6.61 -5.58 -17.70
C GLU A 85 -6.39 -4.13 -17.23
N ALA A 86 -5.62 -3.89 -16.16
CA ALA A 86 -5.43 -2.58 -15.59
C ALA A 86 -4.56 -1.67 -16.46
N ASP A 87 -4.98 -0.42 -16.67
CA ASP A 87 -4.17 0.65 -17.26
C ASP A 87 -3.31 1.36 -16.19
N TYR A 88 -3.82 1.43 -14.97
CA TYR A 88 -3.18 2.05 -13.81
C TYR A 88 -3.29 1.14 -12.59
N ILE A 89 -2.20 0.99 -11.85
CA ILE A 89 -2.16 0.24 -10.60
C ILE A 89 -1.70 1.20 -9.50
N ILE A 90 -2.52 1.36 -8.46
CA ILE A 90 -2.25 2.29 -7.38
C ILE A 90 -2.00 1.50 -6.09
N PHE A 91 -0.78 1.56 -5.59
CA PHE A 91 -0.44 1.10 -4.25
C PHE A 91 -0.85 2.21 -3.28
N SER A 92 -2.01 2.04 -2.70
CA SER A 92 -2.67 3.07 -1.89
C SER A 92 -2.25 3.00 -0.43
N ILE A 93 -2.82 3.89 0.35
CA ILE A 93 -2.50 4.13 1.73
C ILE A 93 -2.86 2.93 2.58
N GLY A 94 -1.90 2.46 3.36
CA GLY A 94 -2.01 1.36 4.31
C GLY A 94 -0.67 1.13 4.99
N SER A 95 -0.62 0.24 5.95
CA SER A 95 0.64 -0.21 6.54
C SER A 95 1.48 -0.90 5.50
N LEU A 96 2.77 -0.54 5.43
CA LEU A 96 3.66 -1.03 4.37
C LEU A 96 3.74 -2.57 4.38
N TYR A 97 4.03 -3.15 5.55
CA TYR A 97 4.28 -4.57 5.68
C TYR A 97 3.04 -5.42 5.96
N THR A 98 1.97 -4.82 6.45
CA THR A 98 0.74 -5.57 6.80
C THR A 98 -0.43 -5.31 5.87
N SER A 99 -0.37 -4.28 5.01
CA SER A 99 -1.46 -3.97 4.07
C SER A 99 -1.01 -3.90 2.61
N ILE A 100 0.15 -3.31 2.29
CA ILE A 100 0.60 -3.12 0.91
C ILE A 100 1.37 -4.35 0.43
N ILE A 101 2.48 -4.69 1.09
CA ILE A 101 3.37 -5.78 0.69
C ILE A 101 2.67 -7.15 0.67
N PRO A 102 1.73 -7.50 1.56
CA PRO A 102 1.04 -8.77 1.48
C PRO A 102 0.41 -9.06 0.11
N ASN A 103 -0.07 -8.02 -0.59
CA ASN A 103 -0.60 -8.19 -1.94
C ASN A 103 0.46 -8.58 -2.99
N LEU A 104 1.74 -8.48 -2.65
CA LEU A 104 2.87 -8.77 -3.53
C LEU A 104 3.54 -10.12 -3.22
N LEU A 105 3.01 -10.89 -2.27
CA LEU A 105 3.68 -12.12 -1.81
C LEU A 105 3.34 -13.35 -2.66
N ILE A 106 2.30 -13.28 -3.49
CA ILE A 106 1.90 -14.38 -4.39
C ILE A 106 2.67 -14.26 -5.71
N ASP A 107 3.27 -15.36 -6.16
CA ASP A 107 4.15 -15.37 -7.34
C ASP A 107 3.43 -14.91 -8.62
N GLU A 108 2.18 -15.38 -8.85
CA GLU A 108 1.38 -14.98 -10.02
C GLU A 108 1.16 -13.46 -10.06
N VAL A 109 0.89 -12.83 -8.91
CA VAL A 109 0.72 -11.37 -8.82
C VAL A 109 2.01 -10.65 -9.15
N ARG A 110 3.16 -11.11 -8.60
CA ARG A 110 4.48 -10.54 -8.90
C ARG A 110 4.80 -10.62 -10.39
N ASP A 111 4.54 -11.77 -10.98
CA ASP A 111 4.78 -12.02 -12.40
C ASP A 111 3.97 -11.06 -13.29
N ILE A 112 2.68 -10.86 -12.98
CA ILE A 112 1.83 -9.93 -13.71
C ILE A 112 2.33 -8.50 -13.53
N LEU A 113 2.59 -8.06 -12.30
CA LEU A 113 3.07 -6.71 -12.02
C LEU A 113 4.38 -6.39 -12.74
N SER A 114 5.29 -7.36 -12.84
CA SER A 114 6.58 -7.19 -13.53
C SER A 114 6.44 -7.05 -15.05
N LYS A 115 5.44 -7.68 -15.64
CA LYS A 115 5.19 -7.70 -17.11
C LYS A 115 4.17 -6.67 -17.57
N SER A 116 3.34 -6.17 -16.62
CA SER A 116 2.27 -5.22 -16.93
C SER A 116 2.82 -3.88 -17.44
N LYS A 117 2.19 -3.37 -18.49
CA LYS A 117 2.42 -2.02 -19.02
C LYS A 117 1.67 -0.93 -18.23
N ALA A 118 0.79 -1.32 -17.33
CA ALA A 118 0.08 -0.39 -16.44
C ALA A 118 1.05 0.55 -15.73
N LYS A 119 0.71 1.82 -15.63
CA LYS A 119 1.47 2.76 -14.81
C LYS A 119 1.23 2.49 -13.33
N LYS A 120 2.30 2.35 -12.57
CA LYS A 120 2.26 1.97 -11.16
C LYS A 120 2.59 3.15 -10.27
N ILE A 121 1.57 3.59 -9.53
CA ILE A 121 1.63 4.76 -8.65
C ILE A 121 1.72 4.26 -7.21
N TYR A 122 2.70 4.71 -6.46
CA TYR A 122 2.76 4.50 -5.02
C TYR A 122 2.42 5.79 -4.27
N VAL A 123 1.51 5.71 -3.31
CA VAL A 123 1.20 6.79 -2.37
C VAL A 123 1.91 6.50 -1.05
N CYS A 124 2.96 7.25 -0.77
CA CYS A 124 3.76 7.03 0.43
C CYS A 124 3.05 7.55 1.69
N ASN A 125 3.21 6.83 2.78
CA ASN A 125 2.70 7.26 4.09
C ASN A 125 3.34 8.59 4.50
N ALA A 126 2.54 9.50 5.07
CA ALA A 126 3.04 10.80 5.54
C ALA A 126 3.83 10.71 6.85
N MET A 127 3.55 9.70 7.67
CA MET A 127 4.16 9.46 8.97
C MET A 127 4.74 8.05 9.03
N GLU A 128 5.82 7.88 9.77
CA GLU A 128 6.35 6.57 10.14
C GLU A 128 5.31 5.75 10.89
N GLN A 129 5.45 4.43 10.85
CA GLN A 129 4.61 3.49 11.60
C GLN A 129 5.47 2.74 12.62
N PRO A 130 5.17 2.88 13.94
CA PRO A 130 5.83 2.09 14.97
C PRO A 130 5.75 0.59 14.69
N GLY A 131 6.86 -0.11 14.88
CA GLY A 131 6.94 -1.55 14.62
C GLY A 131 7.07 -1.96 13.15
N GLU A 132 6.93 -1.03 12.20
CA GLU A 132 7.06 -1.33 10.77
C GLU A 132 8.12 -0.47 10.06
N THR A 133 7.98 0.86 10.08
CA THR A 133 8.74 1.76 9.22
C THR A 133 9.47 2.86 9.99
N VAL A 134 9.96 2.55 11.20
CA VAL A 134 10.75 3.50 12.00
C VAL A 134 12.04 3.86 11.27
N ASP A 135 12.33 5.16 11.19
CA ASP A 135 13.46 5.77 10.46
C ASP A 135 13.48 5.49 8.93
N TYR A 136 12.35 5.05 8.35
CA TYR A 136 12.24 4.87 6.90
C TYR A 136 12.10 6.22 6.19
N LYS A 137 12.80 6.32 5.07
CA LYS A 137 12.63 7.38 4.07
C LYS A 137 11.74 6.89 2.94
N VAL A 138 11.35 7.77 2.05
CA VAL A 138 10.52 7.41 0.89
C VAL A 138 11.18 6.32 0.05
N SER A 139 12.49 6.41 -0.18
CA SER A 139 13.23 5.38 -0.93
C SER A 139 13.22 4.01 -0.25
N ASP A 140 13.20 3.95 1.09
CA ASP A 140 13.14 2.69 1.84
C ASP A 140 11.80 2.00 1.66
N HIS A 141 10.70 2.76 1.66
CA HIS A 141 9.37 2.23 1.32
C HIS A 141 9.34 1.61 -0.07
N ILE A 142 9.86 2.34 -1.06
CA ILE A 142 9.92 1.88 -2.46
C ILE A 142 10.78 0.63 -2.58
N ASN A 143 11.97 0.63 -1.96
CA ASN A 143 12.86 -0.53 -1.96
C ASN A 143 12.21 -1.76 -1.30
N SER A 144 11.48 -1.55 -0.21
CA SER A 144 10.76 -2.65 0.44
C SER A 144 9.69 -3.27 -0.48
N ILE A 145 8.93 -2.44 -1.21
CA ILE A 145 7.96 -2.90 -2.21
C ILE A 145 8.67 -3.68 -3.33
N ASN A 146 9.70 -3.09 -3.92
CA ASN A 146 10.46 -3.67 -5.03
C ASN A 146 11.14 -4.99 -4.65
N ASN A 147 11.72 -5.07 -3.45
CA ASN A 147 12.39 -6.28 -2.95
C ASN A 147 11.39 -7.43 -2.75
N HIS A 148 10.19 -7.17 -2.23
CA HIS A 148 9.16 -8.19 -2.07
C HIS A 148 8.54 -8.61 -3.41
N CYS A 149 8.42 -7.68 -4.35
CA CYS A 149 7.99 -7.96 -5.71
C CYS A 149 9.10 -8.66 -6.54
N LYS A 150 10.37 -8.60 -6.09
CA LYS A 150 11.57 -9.07 -6.82
C LYS A 150 11.84 -8.30 -8.13
N HIS A 151 11.19 -7.18 -8.35
CA HIS A 151 11.28 -6.33 -9.53
C HIS A 151 11.09 -4.87 -9.14
N ASN A 152 11.70 -3.95 -9.88
CA ASN A 152 11.41 -2.53 -9.78
C ASN A 152 10.10 -2.25 -10.51
N ILE A 153 9.02 -2.07 -9.74
CA ILE A 153 7.67 -1.96 -10.30
C ILE A 153 7.07 -0.56 -10.20
N ILE A 154 7.60 0.31 -9.37
CA ILE A 154 7.02 1.64 -9.15
C ILE A 154 7.52 2.62 -10.21
N ASP A 155 6.59 3.27 -10.93
CA ASP A 155 6.89 4.32 -11.93
C ASP A 155 6.81 5.73 -11.32
N TYR A 156 5.91 5.92 -10.36
CA TYR A 156 5.56 7.24 -9.82
C TYR A 156 5.26 7.16 -8.33
N VAL A 157 5.83 8.08 -7.55
CA VAL A 157 5.57 8.17 -6.11
C VAL A 157 4.98 9.52 -5.74
N ILE A 158 3.87 9.50 -5.01
CA ILE A 158 3.24 10.69 -4.45
C ILE A 158 3.58 10.77 -2.97
N VAL A 159 4.13 11.92 -2.55
CA VAL A 159 4.52 12.20 -1.17
C VAL A 159 3.84 13.45 -0.66
N ASN A 160 3.66 13.54 0.65
CA ASN A 160 3.14 14.74 1.28
C ASN A 160 4.21 15.83 1.41
N ASP A 161 3.86 17.05 1.00
CA ASP A 161 4.67 18.27 1.13
C ASP A 161 3.97 19.34 2.00
N ASP A 162 2.95 18.97 2.77
CA ASP A 162 2.30 19.87 3.71
C ASP A 162 3.13 20.00 4.99
N GLU A 163 3.19 21.22 5.53
CA GLU A 163 3.69 21.41 6.88
C GLU A 163 2.72 20.84 7.91
N ILE A 164 3.23 20.00 8.79
CA ILE A 164 2.45 19.47 9.92
C ILE A 164 2.59 20.45 11.09
N PRO A 165 1.48 20.94 11.69
CA PRO A 165 1.54 21.86 12.80
C PRO A 165 2.39 21.33 13.97
N LYS A 166 3.15 22.22 14.60
CA LYS A 166 4.12 21.85 15.65
C LYS A 166 3.48 21.08 16.80
N ASP A 167 2.32 21.48 17.25
CA ASP A 167 1.58 20.82 18.33
C ASP A 167 1.13 19.39 17.96
N VAL A 168 0.88 19.12 16.66
CA VAL A 168 0.62 17.78 16.14
C VAL A 168 1.91 16.96 16.14
N LEU A 169 3.00 17.54 15.62
CA LEU A 169 4.31 16.89 15.64
C LEU A 169 4.77 16.55 17.05
N ASP A 170 4.57 17.46 18.00
CA ASP A 170 4.95 17.23 19.41
C ASP A 170 4.17 16.05 20.01
N LYS A 171 2.89 15.87 19.64
CA LYS A 171 2.11 14.67 20.01
C LYS A 171 2.73 13.39 19.46
N TYR A 172 3.04 13.34 18.17
CA TYR A 172 3.64 12.17 17.54
C TYR A 172 5.04 11.84 18.08
N ARG A 173 5.83 12.86 18.45
CA ARG A 173 7.15 12.68 19.07
C ARG A 173 7.11 11.95 20.39
N LEU A 174 6.03 12.09 21.17
CA LEU A 174 5.85 11.33 22.41
C LEU A 174 5.79 9.82 22.17
N ASP A 175 5.28 9.43 21.00
CA ASP A 175 5.20 8.04 20.55
C ASP A 175 6.42 7.63 19.67
N GLY A 176 7.45 8.49 19.59
CA GLY A 176 8.65 8.24 18.77
C GLY A 176 8.42 8.30 17.26
N VAL A 177 7.31 8.85 16.81
CA VAL A 177 6.91 8.89 15.40
C VAL A 177 7.30 10.21 14.75
N LYS A 178 7.82 10.14 13.53
CA LYS A 178 8.23 11.30 12.72
C LYS A 178 7.51 11.30 11.36
N PRO A 179 7.45 12.44 10.66
CA PRO A 179 7.14 12.45 9.24
C PRO A 179 8.16 11.63 8.44
N VAL A 180 7.68 10.93 7.41
CA VAL A 180 8.57 10.21 6.48
C VAL A 180 9.42 11.22 5.72
N GLU A 181 10.74 11.06 5.77
CA GLU A 181 11.70 11.94 5.10
C GLU A 181 11.70 11.70 3.59
N ILE A 182 11.63 12.81 2.81
CA ILE A 182 11.70 12.76 1.35
C ILE A 182 13.15 12.86 0.92
N ASP A 183 13.76 11.75 0.57
CA ASP A 183 15.15 11.63 0.15
C ASP A 183 15.30 11.64 -1.39
N GLU A 184 15.07 12.81 -2.00
CA GLU A 184 14.99 13.01 -3.46
C GLU A 184 16.14 12.39 -4.25
N ILE A 185 17.38 12.48 -3.74
CA ILE A 185 18.57 11.93 -4.41
C ILE A 185 18.43 10.42 -4.58
N ASN A 186 18.00 9.71 -3.53
CA ASN A 186 17.85 8.27 -3.58
C ASN A 186 16.67 7.86 -4.47
N ILE A 187 15.55 8.60 -4.43
CA ILE A 187 14.40 8.38 -5.30
C ILE A 187 14.78 8.55 -6.77
N ASN A 188 15.52 9.61 -7.10
CA ASN A 188 16.02 9.85 -8.46
C ASN A 188 16.94 8.71 -8.96
N ASN A 189 17.78 8.15 -8.08
CA ASN A 189 18.63 7.01 -8.41
C ASN A 189 17.83 5.73 -8.72
N LEU A 190 16.59 5.64 -8.26
CA LEU A 190 15.66 4.54 -8.60
C LEU A 190 14.95 4.75 -9.94
N ASN A 191 15.17 5.87 -10.64
CA ASN A 191 14.47 6.28 -11.87
C ASN A 191 12.94 6.36 -11.70
N ILE A 192 12.47 6.83 -10.54
CA ILE A 192 11.06 6.98 -10.21
C ILE A 192 10.71 8.46 -10.24
N GLU A 193 9.61 8.80 -10.89
CA GLU A 193 9.10 10.17 -10.91
C GLU A 193 8.51 10.52 -9.54
N LEU A 194 9.06 11.56 -8.88
CA LEU A 194 8.61 12.04 -7.58
C LEU A 194 7.63 13.19 -7.73
N ALA A 195 6.48 13.09 -7.06
CA ALA A 195 5.50 14.15 -6.95
C ALA A 195 5.27 14.56 -5.49
N LYS A 196 5.52 15.84 -5.20
CA LYS A 196 5.29 16.44 -3.90
C LYS A 196 3.99 17.25 -3.93
N HIS A 197 3.04 16.89 -3.09
CA HIS A 197 1.74 17.54 -3.04
C HIS A 197 1.22 17.67 -1.60
N ARG A 198 0.40 18.68 -1.38
CA ARG A 198 -0.33 18.88 -0.12
C ARG A 198 -1.52 17.97 -0.05
N ILE A 199 -1.32 16.76 0.47
CA ILE A 199 -2.31 15.68 0.44
C ILE A 199 -2.78 15.21 1.82
N ILE A 200 -2.39 15.89 2.88
CA ILE A 200 -2.85 15.54 4.23
C ILE A 200 -3.91 16.49 4.77
N GLU A 201 -4.57 16.04 5.82
CA GLU A 201 -5.42 16.83 6.70
C GLU A 201 -5.18 16.41 8.15
N ILE A 202 -5.48 17.31 9.07
CA ILE A 202 -5.46 17.02 10.50
C ILE A 202 -6.91 16.81 10.96
N ASN A 203 -7.22 15.61 11.42
CA ASN A 203 -8.56 15.31 11.91
C ASN A 203 -8.84 15.92 13.30
N LYS A 204 -10.08 15.74 13.79
CA LYS A 204 -10.51 16.28 15.09
C LYS A 204 -9.73 15.71 16.28
N THR A 205 -9.17 14.52 16.15
CA THR A 205 -8.33 13.86 17.16
C THR A 205 -6.86 14.22 17.06
N ARG A 206 -6.52 15.22 16.21
CA ARG A 206 -5.14 15.68 15.97
C ARG A 206 -4.25 14.58 15.40
N GLU A 207 -4.82 13.77 14.49
CA GLU A 207 -4.08 12.78 13.72
C GLU A 207 -3.88 13.25 12.29
N VAL A 208 -2.70 12.98 11.74
CA VAL A 208 -2.38 13.19 10.32
C VAL A 208 -3.06 12.09 9.51
N ARG A 209 -3.88 12.49 8.55
CA ARG A 209 -4.56 11.59 7.61
C ARG A 209 -4.39 12.12 6.19
N HIS A 210 -4.41 11.25 5.21
CA HIS A 210 -4.50 11.70 3.83
C HIS A 210 -5.89 12.28 3.56
N ASN A 211 -5.91 13.45 2.92
CA ASN A 211 -7.15 14.03 2.42
C ASN A 211 -7.54 13.33 1.12
N SER A 212 -8.61 12.54 1.16
CA SER A 212 -9.04 11.69 0.05
C SER A 212 -9.35 12.46 -1.24
N ILE A 213 -9.94 13.65 -1.12
CA ILE A 213 -10.30 14.49 -2.27
C ILE A 213 -9.05 15.05 -2.94
N ARG A 214 -8.11 15.62 -2.16
CA ARG A 214 -6.85 16.16 -2.69
C ARG A 214 -6.03 15.05 -3.35
N LEU A 215 -5.89 13.91 -2.68
CA LEU A 215 -5.15 12.77 -3.22
C LEU A 215 -5.77 12.24 -4.51
N ALA A 216 -7.09 12.06 -4.55
CA ALA A 216 -7.78 11.63 -5.77
C ALA A 216 -7.58 12.64 -6.91
N SER A 217 -7.63 13.95 -6.63
CA SER A 217 -7.39 14.99 -7.62
C SER A 217 -5.96 14.94 -8.18
N VAL A 218 -4.95 14.72 -7.32
CA VAL A 218 -3.54 14.57 -7.75
C VAL A 218 -3.37 13.36 -8.65
N ILE A 219 -3.89 12.19 -8.24
CA ILE A 219 -3.82 10.97 -9.04
C ILE A 219 -4.51 11.16 -10.39
N TYR A 220 -5.74 11.70 -10.39
CA TYR A 220 -6.51 11.92 -11.60
C TYR A 220 -5.82 12.90 -12.56
N SER A 221 -5.28 14.00 -12.06
CA SER A 221 -4.51 14.96 -12.86
C SER A 221 -3.30 14.31 -13.52
N LYS A 222 -2.60 13.42 -12.80
CA LYS A 222 -1.45 12.70 -13.35
C LYS A 222 -1.85 11.70 -14.43
N ILE A 223 -2.94 11.00 -14.24
CA ILE A 223 -3.50 10.09 -15.25
C ILE A 223 -3.83 10.87 -16.52
N LEU A 224 -4.52 12.00 -16.41
CA LEU A 224 -4.85 12.85 -17.56
C LEU A 224 -3.59 13.35 -18.28
N ASP A 225 -2.53 13.73 -17.56
CA ASP A 225 -1.26 14.15 -18.15
C ASP A 225 -0.60 13.02 -18.96
N TRP A 226 -0.63 11.80 -18.49
CA TRP A 226 -0.12 10.65 -19.22
C TRP A 226 -0.97 10.30 -20.45
N GLU A 227 -2.31 10.33 -20.32
CA GLU A 227 -3.24 10.13 -21.42
C GLU A 227 -2.99 11.18 -22.53
N TYR A 228 -2.94 12.47 -22.15
CA TYR A 228 -2.72 13.56 -23.10
C TYR A 228 -1.39 13.39 -23.87
N LYS A 229 -0.31 13.10 -23.17
CA LYS A 229 1.00 12.87 -23.79
C LYS A 229 1.03 11.66 -24.73
N SER A 230 0.18 10.67 -24.51
CA SER A 230 0.09 9.51 -25.40
C SER A 230 -0.53 9.84 -26.75
N TYR A 231 -1.31 10.92 -26.86
CA TYR A 231 -1.91 11.39 -28.12
C TYR A 231 -1.00 12.34 -28.91
N GLU A 232 0.03 12.93 -28.26
CA GLU A 232 0.94 13.87 -28.94
C GLU A 232 2.16 13.19 -29.61
N LEU A 233 2.38 11.91 -29.40
CA LEU A 233 3.46 11.17 -30.04
C LEU A 233 2.96 10.59 -31.38
N PRO A 234 3.57 11.02 -32.55
CA PRO A 234 3.26 10.47 -33.86
C PRO A 234 3.72 9.03 -33.99
#